data_280961795d3c28e18483f98a630d35c1
#
_entry.id   280961795d3c28e18483f98a630d35c1
#
_cell.length_a   1.000
_cell.length_b   1.000
_cell.length_c   1.000
_cell.angle_alpha   90.00
_cell.angle_beta   90.00
_cell.angle_gamma   90.00
#
_symmetry.space_group_name_H-M   'P 1'
#
loop_
_entity.id
_entity.type
_entity.pdbx_description
1 polymer ?
#
loop_
_entity_poly.entity_id
_entity_poly.type
_entity_poly.pdbx_seq_one_letter_code
_entity_poly.pdbx_strand_id
1 'polypeptide(L)'
;MSSETTQTRKKTTTAWVVALTAIGSLMAALDTLVVSTSLSTIRLDLGASIEDLEWTVNAYNLSFAVLLITAAALGDRYGRRAFYAIGLGLFAAASAAAALAPSVGFLVAARAAQGAGAALVLTLGLTLLTAAFPPEKRGAAIGLFSAVTGIAVALGPLVGGAIAEGIDWTWIFWLNVPIGLAAIPLVLRKIEESYGGDTGLDIPGLALISAGAFGLVWGLVRGNSVGWDSLEIIGALAAGAVLVAAFIAWELRAAEPMVPMRFFRSRAFSAGNAAIFFTLASLFGAVFFFAQMLQTVLGYGPLDAGLRLMPWTVTFITVAPVVGNLVDRVGERPFMVAGLSLQAVAMGWIAVIADSGLTYSEFLLPSILAGVGVSMAIPAAQNSVVGSFSVEDIGKAAGANSMMRELGGVFGIAVAAAVFAGAGSYASSDAFLDGFAPAVAVLAGFSALGAIVALALPGRRPTAESLPVGPVPAFESAGGS
;
A
#
# COMPACT_ATOMS: atom_id res chain seq x y z
N MET A 1 -12.36 -43.91 13.21
CA MET A 1 -12.72 -43.33 11.90
C MET A 1 -13.25 -41.88 11.98
N SER A 2 -13.88 -41.41 13.05
CA SER A 2 -14.43 -40.05 13.14
C SER A 2 -13.37 -38.91 13.30
N SER A 3 -12.29 -39.16 14.02
CA SER A 3 -11.25 -38.12 14.26
C SER A 3 -10.36 -37.85 13.05
N GLU A 4 -10.02 -38.89 12.29
CA GLU A 4 -9.21 -38.72 11.06
C GLU A 4 -9.98 -38.00 9.95
N THR A 5 -11.26 -38.31 9.79
CA THR A 5 -12.12 -37.61 8.80
C THR A 5 -12.32 -36.12 9.14
N THR A 6 -12.47 -35.78 10.41
CA THR A 6 -12.61 -34.41 10.89
C THR A 6 -11.31 -33.64 10.72
N GLN A 7 -10.16 -34.26 11.01
CA GLN A 7 -8.85 -33.65 10.87
C GLN A 7 -8.46 -33.42 9.39
N THR A 8 -8.81 -34.36 8.51
CA THR A 8 -8.60 -34.25 7.06
C THR A 8 -9.47 -33.16 6.47
N ARG A 9 -10.75 -33.05 6.87
CA ARG A 9 -11.68 -32.00 6.44
C ARG A 9 -11.19 -30.60 6.86
N LYS A 10 -10.70 -30.46 8.10
CA LYS A 10 -10.18 -29.20 8.63
C LYS A 10 -8.91 -28.76 7.90
N LYS A 11 -8.00 -29.69 7.59
CA LYS A 11 -6.78 -29.42 6.78
C LYS A 11 -7.12 -28.99 5.36
N THR A 12 -8.11 -29.62 4.72
CA THR A 12 -8.54 -29.28 3.36
C THR A 12 -9.18 -27.88 3.31
N THR A 13 -9.99 -27.52 4.30
CA THR A 13 -10.58 -26.17 4.39
C THR A 13 -9.50 -25.10 4.55
N THR A 14 -8.51 -25.31 5.42
CA THR A 14 -7.41 -24.35 5.62
C THR A 14 -6.58 -24.16 4.34
N ALA A 15 -6.31 -25.22 3.58
CA ALA A 15 -5.57 -25.12 2.31
C ALA A 15 -6.33 -24.26 1.27
N TRP A 16 -7.67 -24.41 1.20
CA TRP A 16 -8.48 -23.57 0.31
C TRP A 16 -8.52 -22.11 0.76
N VAL A 17 -8.59 -21.84 2.06
CA VAL A 17 -8.51 -20.46 2.56
C VAL A 17 -7.18 -19.81 2.16
N VAL A 18 -6.05 -20.52 2.38
CA VAL A 18 -4.72 -20.04 1.97
C VAL A 18 -4.68 -19.74 0.47
N ALA A 19 -5.10 -20.71 -0.36
CA ALA A 19 -5.01 -20.55 -1.81
C ALA A 19 -5.89 -19.39 -2.33
N LEU A 20 -7.14 -19.30 -1.87
CA LEU A 20 -8.09 -18.31 -2.36
C LEU A 20 -7.75 -16.88 -1.85
N THR A 21 -7.29 -16.75 -0.60
CA THR A 21 -6.84 -15.45 -0.10
C THR A 21 -5.52 -15.02 -0.71
N ALA A 22 -4.60 -15.95 -0.99
CA ALA A 22 -3.35 -15.68 -1.71
C ALA A 22 -3.62 -15.21 -3.16
N ILE A 23 -4.53 -15.86 -3.89
CA ILE A 23 -4.91 -15.46 -5.25
C ILE A 23 -5.53 -14.05 -5.25
N GLY A 24 -6.47 -13.77 -4.36
CA GLY A 24 -7.09 -12.44 -4.26
C GLY A 24 -6.07 -11.35 -3.90
N SER A 25 -5.17 -11.64 -2.95
CA SER A 25 -4.13 -10.70 -2.55
C SER A 25 -3.09 -10.48 -3.66
N LEU A 26 -2.70 -11.54 -4.39
CA LEU A 26 -1.81 -11.44 -5.55
C LEU A 26 -2.44 -10.57 -6.64
N MET A 27 -3.71 -10.80 -6.96
CA MET A 27 -4.47 -10.03 -7.95
C MET A 27 -4.51 -8.54 -7.59
N ALA A 28 -4.92 -8.18 -6.38
CA ALA A 28 -5.05 -6.78 -5.96
C ALA A 28 -3.69 -6.10 -5.78
N ALA A 29 -2.68 -6.79 -5.24
CA ALA A 29 -1.35 -6.22 -5.02
C ALA A 29 -0.56 -6.04 -6.33
N LEU A 30 -0.68 -6.98 -7.28
CA LEU A 30 -0.07 -6.87 -8.59
C LEU A 30 -0.64 -5.68 -9.35
N ASP A 31 -1.96 -5.48 -9.30
CA ASP A 31 -2.67 -4.39 -9.98
C ASP A 31 -2.19 -2.99 -9.51
N THR A 32 -1.74 -2.86 -8.27
CA THR A 32 -1.24 -1.60 -7.73
C THR A 32 -0.07 -1.03 -8.53
N LEU A 33 0.84 -1.87 -9.02
CA LEU A 33 2.04 -1.44 -9.73
C LEU A 33 2.09 -1.81 -11.22
N VAL A 34 1.25 -2.76 -11.67
CA VAL A 34 1.24 -3.21 -13.06
C VAL A 34 0.93 -2.07 -14.04
N VAL A 35 0.10 -1.13 -13.64
CA VAL A 35 -0.30 0.03 -14.45
C VAL A 35 0.88 0.98 -14.70
N SER A 36 1.84 1.08 -13.77
CA SER A 36 2.93 2.06 -13.86
C SER A 36 3.80 1.90 -15.11
N THR A 37 4.05 0.68 -15.56
CA THR A 37 4.82 0.40 -16.79
C THR A 37 4.01 0.58 -18.07
N SER A 38 2.68 0.60 -17.96
CA SER A 38 1.76 0.79 -19.09
C SER A 38 1.31 2.24 -19.27
N LEU A 39 1.67 3.16 -18.36
CA LEU A 39 1.23 4.55 -18.38
C LEU A 39 1.59 5.27 -19.69
N SER A 40 2.79 5.02 -20.22
CA SER A 40 3.22 5.62 -21.50
C SER A 40 2.37 5.13 -22.67
N THR A 41 2.01 3.84 -22.68
CA THR A 41 1.13 3.25 -23.72
C THR A 41 -0.30 3.78 -23.57
N ILE A 42 -0.85 3.81 -22.35
CA ILE A 42 -2.18 4.39 -22.05
C ILE A 42 -2.24 5.86 -22.50
N ARG A 43 -1.18 6.64 -22.25
CA ARG A 43 -1.10 8.03 -22.66
C ARG A 43 -1.23 8.20 -24.15
N LEU A 44 -0.53 7.38 -24.92
CA LEU A 44 -0.54 7.45 -26.38
C LEU A 44 -1.87 6.96 -26.96
N ASP A 45 -2.45 5.91 -26.41
CA ASP A 45 -3.68 5.30 -26.92
C ASP A 45 -4.93 6.14 -26.62
N LEU A 46 -5.05 6.66 -25.39
CA LEU A 46 -6.21 7.44 -24.95
C LEU A 46 -6.00 8.96 -25.06
N GLY A 47 -4.83 9.43 -25.53
CA GLY A 47 -4.49 10.85 -25.61
C GLY A 47 -4.42 11.52 -24.23
N ALA A 48 -3.98 10.78 -23.20
CA ALA A 48 -4.00 11.22 -21.81
C ALA A 48 -2.99 12.34 -21.52
N SER A 49 -3.40 13.30 -20.69
CA SER A 49 -2.52 14.30 -20.09
C SER A 49 -1.70 13.73 -18.94
N ILE A 50 -0.77 14.51 -18.39
CA ILE A 50 -0.03 14.15 -17.16
C ILE A 50 -1.02 13.98 -16.00
N GLU A 51 -1.96 14.90 -15.86
CA GLU A 51 -3.02 14.90 -14.86
C GLU A 51 -3.87 13.60 -14.93
N ASP A 52 -4.20 13.17 -16.15
CA ASP A 52 -4.96 11.92 -16.35
C ASP A 52 -4.18 10.69 -15.93
N LEU A 53 -2.87 10.65 -16.21
CA LEU A 53 -2.00 9.55 -15.77
C LEU A 53 -1.91 9.47 -14.25
N GLU A 54 -1.79 10.62 -13.57
CA GLU A 54 -1.82 10.71 -12.13
C GLU A 54 -3.13 10.15 -11.57
N TRP A 55 -4.28 10.59 -12.14
CA TRP A 55 -5.58 10.11 -11.70
C TRP A 55 -5.79 8.62 -11.97
N THR A 56 -5.24 8.07 -13.05
CA THR A 56 -5.30 6.64 -13.33
C THR A 56 -4.72 5.78 -12.20
N VAL A 57 -3.66 6.27 -11.54
CA VAL A 57 -3.04 5.60 -10.38
C VAL A 57 -3.69 6.04 -9.07
N ASN A 58 -3.86 7.37 -8.89
CA ASN A 58 -4.33 7.92 -7.61
C ASN A 58 -5.78 7.56 -7.29
N ALA A 59 -6.67 7.44 -8.28
CA ALA A 59 -8.05 7.06 -8.03
C ALA A 59 -8.18 5.68 -7.37
N TYR A 60 -7.37 4.71 -7.82
CA TYR A 60 -7.29 3.39 -7.20
C TYR A 60 -6.72 3.48 -5.77
N ASN A 61 -5.55 4.06 -5.62
CA ASN A 61 -4.86 4.11 -4.32
C ASN A 61 -5.65 4.91 -3.28
N LEU A 62 -6.29 6.01 -3.70
CA LEU A 62 -7.09 6.85 -2.80
C LEU A 62 -8.33 6.10 -2.31
N SER A 63 -9.12 5.51 -3.21
CA SER A 63 -10.31 4.74 -2.82
C SER A 63 -9.93 3.52 -1.98
N PHE A 64 -8.84 2.83 -2.32
CA PHE A 64 -8.29 1.75 -1.52
C PHE A 64 -7.92 2.22 -0.11
N ALA A 65 -7.15 3.30 0.02
CA ALA A 65 -6.68 3.83 1.29
C ALA A 65 -7.82 4.18 2.25
N VAL A 66 -8.79 4.96 1.77
CA VAL A 66 -9.87 5.47 2.63
C VAL A 66 -10.89 4.39 3.02
N LEU A 67 -11.05 3.36 2.20
CA LEU A 67 -12.01 2.28 2.44
C LEU A 67 -11.45 1.09 3.23
N LEU A 68 -10.14 1.00 3.49
CA LEU A 68 -9.52 -0.14 4.18
C LEU A 68 -10.18 -0.48 5.52
N ILE A 69 -10.36 0.51 6.39
CA ILE A 69 -10.93 0.31 7.74
C ILE A 69 -12.42 -0.01 7.65
N THR A 70 -13.14 0.68 6.76
CA THR A 70 -14.55 0.42 6.51
C THR A 70 -14.79 -0.97 5.93
N ALA A 71 -13.91 -1.46 5.06
CA ALA A 71 -13.95 -2.82 4.52
C ALA A 71 -13.83 -3.88 5.63
N ALA A 72 -12.94 -3.67 6.62
CA ALA A 72 -12.84 -4.53 7.80
C ALA A 72 -14.15 -4.55 8.57
N ALA A 73 -14.70 -3.38 8.91
CA ALA A 73 -15.92 -3.24 9.70
C ALA A 73 -17.14 -3.86 8.98
N LEU A 74 -17.26 -3.68 7.67
CA LEU A 74 -18.32 -4.31 6.86
C LEU A 74 -18.23 -5.84 6.91
N GLY A 75 -17.03 -6.40 6.74
CA GLY A 75 -16.83 -7.84 6.83
C GLY A 75 -17.10 -8.39 8.22
N ASP A 76 -16.66 -7.70 9.27
CA ASP A 76 -16.89 -8.12 10.65
C ASP A 76 -18.38 -8.13 11.02
N ARG A 77 -19.13 -7.15 10.55
CA ARG A 77 -20.56 -7.01 10.87
C ARG A 77 -21.47 -7.89 10.00
N TYR A 78 -21.21 -7.95 8.69
CA TYR A 78 -22.14 -8.58 7.74
C TYR A 78 -21.64 -9.91 7.17
N GLY A 79 -20.43 -10.35 7.52
CA GLY A 79 -19.84 -11.61 7.09
C GLY A 79 -18.59 -11.42 6.23
N ARG A 80 -17.48 -11.95 6.71
CA ARG A 80 -16.15 -11.78 6.09
C ARG A 80 -16.05 -12.46 4.74
N ARG A 81 -16.58 -13.70 4.63
CA ARG A 81 -16.61 -14.45 3.36
C ARG A 81 -17.49 -13.76 2.32
N ALA A 82 -18.69 -13.32 2.71
CA ALA A 82 -19.64 -12.68 1.81
C ALA A 82 -19.04 -11.38 1.24
N PHE A 83 -18.50 -10.51 2.09
CA PHE A 83 -17.88 -9.25 1.66
C PHE A 83 -16.55 -9.45 0.93
N TYR A 84 -15.80 -10.50 1.22
CA TYR A 84 -14.64 -10.89 0.43
C TYR A 84 -15.05 -11.27 -1.01
N ALA A 85 -16.12 -12.06 -1.17
CA ALA A 85 -16.66 -12.42 -2.48
C ALA A 85 -17.22 -11.19 -3.23
N ILE A 86 -17.90 -10.27 -2.55
CA ILE A 86 -18.34 -8.97 -3.11
C ILE A 86 -17.12 -8.17 -3.57
N GLY A 87 -16.05 -8.11 -2.77
CA GLY A 87 -14.80 -7.44 -3.13
C GLY A 87 -14.17 -7.99 -4.41
N LEU A 88 -14.09 -9.32 -4.53
CA LEU A 88 -13.63 -9.99 -5.75
C LEU A 88 -14.51 -9.66 -6.96
N GLY A 89 -15.83 -9.65 -6.77
CA GLY A 89 -16.80 -9.31 -7.83
C GLY A 89 -16.68 -7.86 -8.28
N LEU A 90 -16.60 -6.93 -7.33
CA LEU A 90 -16.40 -5.51 -7.62
C LEU A 90 -15.07 -5.26 -8.33
N PHE A 91 -13.98 -5.89 -7.84
CA PHE A 91 -12.66 -5.78 -8.46
C PHE A 91 -12.66 -6.31 -9.90
N ALA A 92 -13.24 -7.51 -10.14
CA ALA A 92 -13.32 -8.10 -11.47
C ALA A 92 -14.21 -7.27 -12.44
N ALA A 93 -15.35 -6.78 -11.96
CA ALA A 93 -16.25 -5.94 -12.77
C ALA A 93 -15.59 -4.59 -13.10
N ALA A 94 -14.96 -3.96 -12.14
CA ALA A 94 -14.21 -2.73 -12.34
C ALA A 94 -13.00 -2.93 -13.26
N SER A 95 -12.30 -4.07 -13.16
CA SER A 95 -11.24 -4.45 -14.09
C SER A 95 -11.76 -4.61 -15.53
N ALA A 96 -12.89 -5.28 -15.72
CA ALA A 96 -13.52 -5.36 -17.05
C ALA A 96 -13.90 -3.96 -17.58
N ALA A 97 -14.45 -3.10 -16.72
CA ALA A 97 -14.75 -1.72 -17.08
C ALA A 97 -13.50 -0.94 -17.47
N ALA A 98 -12.41 -1.08 -16.72
CA ALA A 98 -11.13 -0.45 -17.04
C ALA A 98 -10.54 -0.93 -18.37
N ALA A 99 -10.63 -2.24 -18.66
CA ALA A 99 -10.20 -2.82 -19.92
C ALA A 99 -11.01 -2.36 -21.14
N LEU A 100 -12.27 -2.01 -20.93
CA LEU A 100 -13.20 -1.52 -21.96
C LEU A 100 -13.30 0.02 -21.98
N ALA A 101 -12.42 0.74 -21.28
CA ALA A 101 -12.55 2.18 -21.12
C ALA A 101 -12.41 2.93 -22.45
N PRO A 102 -13.46 3.67 -22.89
CA PRO A 102 -13.40 4.44 -24.12
C PRO A 102 -12.72 5.80 -23.96
N SER A 103 -12.40 6.19 -22.73
CA SER A 103 -11.78 7.45 -22.39
C SER A 103 -11.06 7.37 -21.05
N VAL A 104 -10.13 8.28 -20.81
CA VAL A 104 -9.36 8.35 -19.56
C VAL A 104 -10.26 8.57 -18.36
N GLY A 105 -11.26 9.45 -18.45
CA GLY A 105 -12.20 9.70 -17.35
C GLY A 105 -12.99 8.45 -16.94
N PHE A 106 -13.38 7.61 -17.92
CA PHE A 106 -14.02 6.33 -17.63
C PHE A 106 -13.02 5.36 -16.96
N LEU A 107 -11.77 5.30 -17.43
CA LEU A 107 -10.71 4.51 -16.84
C LEU A 107 -10.49 4.91 -15.38
N VAL A 108 -10.38 6.22 -15.07
CA VAL A 108 -10.22 6.75 -13.71
C VAL A 108 -11.38 6.34 -12.80
N ALA A 109 -12.64 6.44 -13.28
CA ALA A 109 -13.80 6.01 -12.52
C ALA A 109 -13.77 4.48 -12.23
N ALA A 110 -13.41 3.68 -13.23
CA ALA A 110 -13.24 2.23 -13.08
C ALA A 110 -12.12 1.91 -12.08
N ARG A 111 -11.02 2.65 -12.10
CA ARG A 111 -9.90 2.52 -11.15
C ARG A 111 -10.34 2.84 -9.70
N ALA A 112 -11.16 3.86 -9.49
CA ALA A 112 -11.71 4.15 -8.17
C ALA A 112 -12.58 3.00 -7.65
N ALA A 113 -13.45 2.42 -8.48
CA ALA A 113 -14.25 1.25 -8.12
C ALA A 113 -13.39 0.00 -7.85
N GLN A 114 -12.32 -0.19 -8.62
CA GLN A 114 -11.36 -1.27 -8.46
C GLN A 114 -10.61 -1.16 -7.12
N GLY A 115 -10.19 0.05 -6.72
CA GLY A 115 -9.58 0.31 -5.41
C GLY A 115 -10.51 -0.02 -4.23
N ALA A 116 -11.82 0.27 -4.37
CA ALA A 116 -12.81 -0.15 -3.37
C ALA A 116 -12.91 -1.69 -3.26
N GLY A 117 -12.89 -2.40 -4.39
CA GLY A 117 -12.81 -3.86 -4.42
C GLY A 117 -11.54 -4.40 -3.77
N ALA A 118 -10.40 -3.77 -4.05
CA ALA A 118 -9.11 -4.13 -3.45
C ALA A 118 -9.11 -3.98 -1.92
N ALA A 119 -9.74 -2.92 -1.39
CA ALA A 119 -9.87 -2.71 0.05
C ALA A 119 -10.58 -3.89 0.74
N LEU A 120 -11.68 -4.37 0.15
CA LEU A 120 -12.38 -5.56 0.64
C LEU A 120 -11.51 -6.83 0.54
N VAL A 121 -10.87 -7.05 -0.62
CA VAL A 121 -10.08 -8.26 -0.89
C VAL A 121 -8.87 -8.36 0.02
N LEU A 122 -8.05 -7.31 0.13
CA LEU A 122 -6.81 -7.37 0.90
C LEU A 122 -7.09 -7.44 2.40
N THR A 123 -8.04 -6.62 2.90
CA THR A 123 -8.36 -6.57 4.33
C THR A 123 -9.03 -7.86 4.80
N LEU A 124 -10.07 -8.31 4.10
CA LEU A 124 -10.81 -9.49 4.49
C LEU A 124 -10.06 -10.79 4.16
N GLY A 125 -9.23 -10.79 3.11
CA GLY A 125 -8.34 -11.90 2.79
C GLY A 125 -7.38 -12.22 3.95
N LEU A 126 -6.73 -11.20 4.52
CA LEU A 126 -5.87 -11.37 5.70
C LEU A 126 -6.66 -11.84 6.92
N THR A 127 -7.87 -11.28 7.13
CA THR A 127 -8.72 -11.63 8.27
C THR A 127 -9.22 -13.08 8.17
N LEU A 128 -9.70 -13.53 7.00
CA LEU A 128 -10.12 -14.91 6.74
C LEU A 128 -8.96 -15.88 6.91
N LEU A 129 -7.78 -15.50 6.41
CA LEU A 129 -6.59 -16.32 6.54
C LEU A 129 -6.21 -16.51 8.01
N THR A 130 -6.12 -15.45 8.79
CA THR A 130 -5.76 -15.52 10.21
C THR A 130 -6.80 -16.26 11.04
N ALA A 131 -8.09 -16.16 10.69
CA ALA A 131 -9.16 -16.91 11.35
C ALA A 131 -9.09 -18.43 11.09
N ALA A 132 -8.54 -18.84 9.94
CA ALA A 132 -8.39 -20.26 9.59
C ALA A 132 -7.24 -20.97 10.34
N PHE A 133 -6.36 -20.23 11.02
CA PHE A 133 -5.22 -20.77 11.75
C PHE A 133 -5.37 -20.65 13.27
N PRO A 134 -4.88 -21.65 14.04
CA PRO A 134 -4.81 -21.55 15.49
C PRO A 134 -3.84 -20.42 15.90
N PRO A 135 -4.00 -19.82 17.10
CA PRO A 135 -3.25 -18.64 17.54
C PRO A 135 -1.73 -18.76 17.34
N GLU A 136 -1.16 -19.95 17.61
CA GLU A 136 0.27 -20.22 17.54
C GLU A 136 0.83 -20.18 16.11
N LYS A 137 -0.03 -20.34 15.10
CA LYS A 137 0.34 -20.37 13.67
C LYS A 137 -0.08 -19.12 12.89
N ARG A 138 -0.77 -18.17 13.52
CA ARG A 138 -1.23 -16.94 12.87
C ARG A 138 -0.08 -16.08 12.33
N GLY A 139 1.04 -16.02 13.06
CA GLY A 139 2.23 -15.33 12.61
C GLY A 139 2.77 -15.89 11.28
N ALA A 140 2.81 -17.22 11.14
CA ALA A 140 3.22 -17.85 9.89
C ALA A 140 2.22 -17.59 8.73
N ALA A 141 0.92 -17.56 9.03
CA ALA A 141 -0.10 -17.20 8.04
C ALA A 141 0.03 -15.76 7.55
N ILE A 142 0.23 -14.81 8.46
CA ILE A 142 0.49 -13.39 8.13
C ILE A 142 1.78 -13.27 7.31
N GLY A 143 2.84 -13.98 7.69
CA GLY A 143 4.09 -14.01 6.95
C GLY A 143 3.91 -14.53 5.51
N LEU A 144 3.14 -15.59 5.32
CA LEU A 144 2.81 -16.12 3.99
C LEU A 144 2.02 -15.11 3.16
N PHE A 145 0.99 -14.48 3.73
CA PHE A 145 0.19 -13.44 3.06
C PHE A 145 1.06 -12.26 2.63
N SER A 146 1.92 -11.79 3.52
CA SER A 146 2.86 -10.69 3.25
C SER A 146 3.88 -11.06 2.16
N ALA A 147 4.37 -12.32 2.15
CA ALA A 147 5.28 -12.80 1.12
C ALA A 147 4.62 -12.84 -0.26
N VAL A 148 3.39 -13.38 -0.36
CA VAL A 148 2.63 -13.39 -1.63
C VAL A 148 2.37 -11.97 -2.12
N THR A 149 1.91 -11.08 -1.24
CA THR A 149 1.67 -9.67 -1.56
C THR A 149 2.95 -8.96 -2.00
N GLY A 150 4.06 -9.20 -1.30
CA GLY A 150 5.37 -8.62 -1.65
C GLY A 150 5.90 -9.11 -2.99
N ILE A 151 5.76 -10.40 -3.30
CA ILE A 151 6.12 -10.96 -4.61
C ILE A 151 5.25 -10.34 -5.72
N ALA A 152 3.94 -10.19 -5.48
CA ALA A 152 3.04 -9.57 -6.44
C ALA A 152 3.44 -8.13 -6.77
N VAL A 153 3.74 -7.33 -5.74
CA VAL A 153 4.23 -5.95 -5.87
C VAL A 153 5.56 -5.92 -6.65
N ALA A 154 6.51 -6.81 -6.31
CA ALA A 154 7.81 -6.87 -6.98
C ALA A 154 7.72 -7.27 -8.46
N LEU A 155 6.78 -8.17 -8.80
CA LEU A 155 6.57 -8.62 -10.18
C LEU A 155 5.67 -7.68 -10.99
N GLY A 156 4.97 -6.74 -10.36
CA GLY A 156 4.03 -5.82 -11.02
C GLY A 156 4.61 -5.14 -12.26
N PRO A 157 5.73 -4.42 -12.17
CA PRO A 157 6.33 -3.76 -13.33
C PRO A 157 6.74 -4.72 -14.46
N LEU A 158 7.24 -5.91 -14.11
CA LEU A 158 7.61 -6.93 -15.11
C LEU A 158 6.39 -7.49 -15.83
N VAL A 159 5.36 -7.88 -15.09
CA VAL A 159 4.13 -8.44 -15.65
C VAL A 159 3.40 -7.38 -16.49
N GLY A 160 3.33 -6.14 -15.98
CA GLY A 160 2.72 -5.03 -16.69
C GLY A 160 3.44 -4.71 -18.00
N GLY A 161 4.76 -4.66 -17.97
CA GLY A 161 5.57 -4.44 -19.15
C GLY A 161 5.41 -5.56 -20.20
N ALA A 162 5.45 -6.82 -19.75
CA ALA A 162 5.28 -7.98 -20.64
C ALA A 162 3.91 -8.02 -21.33
N ILE A 163 2.85 -7.66 -20.61
CA ILE A 163 1.49 -7.63 -21.17
C ILE A 163 1.32 -6.44 -22.11
N ALA A 164 1.77 -5.25 -21.71
CA ALA A 164 1.61 -4.02 -22.49
C ALA A 164 2.38 -4.08 -23.82
N GLU A 165 3.55 -4.74 -23.86
CA GLU A 165 4.35 -4.89 -25.07
C GLU A 165 3.96 -6.11 -25.89
N GLY A 166 3.61 -7.24 -25.23
CA GLY A 166 3.37 -8.52 -25.91
C GLY A 166 1.96 -8.66 -26.50
N ILE A 167 0.96 -7.96 -25.96
CA ILE A 167 -0.44 -8.10 -26.37
C ILE A 167 -1.08 -6.71 -26.55
N ASP A 168 -1.55 -6.13 -25.45
CA ASP A 168 -2.21 -4.84 -25.36
C ASP A 168 -2.32 -4.44 -23.88
N TRP A 169 -2.21 -3.13 -23.55
CA TRP A 169 -2.27 -2.66 -22.18
C TRP A 169 -3.58 -3.02 -21.46
N THR A 170 -4.69 -3.17 -22.16
CA THR A 170 -5.98 -3.52 -21.55
C THR A 170 -5.97 -4.89 -20.89
N TRP A 171 -5.08 -5.80 -21.31
CA TRP A 171 -4.93 -7.12 -20.73
C TRP A 171 -4.38 -7.12 -19.30
N ILE A 172 -3.75 -6.04 -18.85
CA ILE A 172 -3.40 -5.89 -17.42
C ILE A 172 -4.65 -5.93 -16.52
N PHE A 173 -5.78 -5.46 -17.06
CA PHE A 173 -7.08 -5.48 -16.39
C PHE A 173 -7.84 -6.77 -16.71
N TRP A 174 -7.87 -7.22 -17.99
CA TRP A 174 -8.55 -8.45 -18.38
C TRP A 174 -8.06 -9.68 -17.59
N LEU A 175 -6.81 -9.75 -17.20
CA LEU A 175 -6.24 -10.85 -16.41
C LEU A 175 -7.01 -11.06 -15.08
N ASN A 176 -7.49 -9.99 -14.45
CA ASN A 176 -8.20 -10.04 -13.18
C ASN A 176 -9.60 -10.63 -13.30
N VAL A 177 -10.22 -10.52 -14.45
CA VAL A 177 -11.63 -10.90 -14.66
C VAL A 177 -11.83 -12.42 -14.51
N PRO A 178 -11.14 -13.30 -15.26
CA PRO A 178 -11.29 -14.75 -15.10
C PRO A 178 -10.87 -15.23 -13.72
N ILE A 179 -9.83 -14.61 -13.12
CA ILE A 179 -9.34 -14.98 -11.78
C ILE A 179 -10.43 -14.67 -10.74
N GLY A 180 -10.98 -13.46 -10.76
CA GLY A 180 -12.04 -13.05 -9.82
C GLY A 180 -13.30 -13.90 -9.98
N LEU A 181 -13.78 -14.08 -11.22
CA LEU A 181 -14.98 -14.88 -11.51
C LEU A 181 -14.82 -16.36 -11.08
N ALA A 182 -13.65 -16.95 -11.26
CA ALA A 182 -13.38 -18.32 -10.82
C ALA A 182 -13.24 -18.43 -9.28
N ALA A 183 -12.67 -17.41 -8.63
CA ALA A 183 -12.46 -17.40 -7.19
C ALA A 183 -13.78 -17.27 -6.41
N ILE A 184 -14.76 -16.48 -6.87
CA ILE A 184 -16.04 -16.23 -6.16
C ILE A 184 -16.77 -17.53 -5.79
N PRO A 185 -17.13 -18.43 -6.73
CA PRO A 185 -17.84 -19.65 -6.38
C PRO A 185 -17.03 -20.59 -5.47
N LEU A 186 -15.70 -20.57 -5.60
CA LEU A 186 -14.82 -21.35 -4.74
C LEU A 186 -14.80 -20.79 -3.31
N VAL A 187 -14.73 -19.47 -3.16
CA VAL A 187 -14.81 -18.77 -1.87
C VAL A 187 -16.12 -19.11 -1.17
N LEU A 188 -17.24 -18.95 -1.86
CA LEU A 188 -18.57 -19.19 -1.29
C LEU A 188 -18.80 -20.66 -0.90
N ARG A 189 -18.14 -21.63 -1.54
CA ARG A 189 -18.29 -23.06 -1.29
C ARG A 189 -17.25 -23.64 -0.33
N LYS A 190 -16.04 -23.10 -0.28
CA LYS A 190 -14.89 -23.70 0.42
C LYS A 190 -14.48 -22.96 1.68
N ILE A 191 -14.84 -21.68 1.82
CA ILE A 191 -14.57 -20.89 3.02
C ILE A 191 -15.83 -20.87 3.89
N GLU A 192 -15.70 -21.11 5.17
CA GLU A 192 -16.78 -20.96 6.13
C GLU A 192 -17.01 -19.48 6.44
N GLU A 193 -18.30 -19.10 6.64
CA GLU A 193 -18.60 -17.73 7.04
C GLU A 193 -18.08 -17.46 8.45
N SER A 194 -17.58 -16.24 8.64
CA SER A 194 -17.14 -15.79 9.95
C SER A 194 -17.48 -14.31 10.13
N TYR A 195 -17.71 -13.95 11.39
CA TYR A 195 -18.06 -12.61 11.79
C TYR A 195 -17.03 -12.10 12.81
N GLY A 196 -16.87 -10.79 12.90
CA GLY A 196 -16.10 -10.16 13.96
C GLY A 196 -16.98 -9.72 15.13
N GLY A 197 -16.45 -8.83 15.99
CA GLY A 197 -17.27 -8.11 16.95
C GLY A 197 -18.23 -7.14 16.25
N ASP A 198 -19.30 -6.75 16.96
CA ASP A 198 -20.22 -5.70 16.45
C ASP A 198 -19.51 -4.34 16.50
N THR A 199 -18.77 -4.03 15.45
CA THR A 199 -18.07 -2.76 15.28
C THR A 199 -18.97 -1.80 14.51
N GLY A 200 -19.25 -0.63 15.09
CA GLY A 200 -19.98 0.44 14.42
C GLY A 200 -19.24 0.92 13.16
N LEU A 201 -20.02 1.35 12.18
CA LEU A 201 -19.47 1.99 10.98
C LEU A 201 -19.39 3.50 11.22
N ASP A 202 -18.17 4.04 11.23
CA ASP A 202 -17.96 5.48 11.33
C ASP A 202 -18.13 6.14 9.94
N ILE A 203 -19.39 6.24 9.49
CA ILE A 203 -19.72 6.85 8.19
C ILE A 203 -19.30 8.34 8.14
N PRO A 204 -19.53 9.16 9.19
CA PRO A 204 -19.04 10.55 9.18
C PRO A 204 -17.52 10.65 9.09
N GLY A 205 -16.78 9.85 9.86
CA GLY A 205 -15.32 9.80 9.79
C GLY A 205 -14.83 9.40 8.39
N LEU A 206 -15.43 8.36 7.80
CA LEU A 206 -15.13 7.94 6.43
C LEU A 206 -15.39 9.06 5.41
N ALA A 207 -16.54 9.74 5.50
CA ALA A 207 -16.88 10.83 4.58
C ALA A 207 -15.89 12.00 4.70
N LEU A 208 -15.54 12.39 5.93
CA LEU A 208 -14.62 13.48 6.20
C LEU A 208 -13.21 13.19 5.68
N ILE A 209 -12.65 12.01 5.96
CA ILE A 209 -11.30 11.67 5.50
C ILE A 209 -11.25 11.47 3.98
N SER A 210 -12.29 10.86 3.40
CA SER A 210 -12.38 10.65 1.94
C SER A 210 -12.47 11.98 1.20
N ALA A 211 -13.37 12.87 1.60
CA ALA A 211 -13.53 14.18 0.97
C ALA A 211 -12.31 15.08 1.23
N GLY A 212 -11.72 15.00 2.43
CA GLY A 212 -10.51 15.74 2.77
C GLY A 212 -9.31 15.32 1.93
N ALA A 213 -9.04 14.02 1.85
CA ALA A 213 -7.96 13.47 1.04
C ALA A 213 -8.18 13.77 -0.46
N PHE A 214 -9.42 13.60 -0.95
CA PHE A 214 -9.76 13.93 -2.35
C PHE A 214 -9.50 15.42 -2.65
N GLY A 215 -9.94 16.34 -1.79
CA GLY A 215 -9.73 17.78 -1.98
C GLY A 215 -8.25 18.17 -2.03
N LEU A 216 -7.41 17.58 -1.15
CA LEU A 216 -5.97 17.82 -1.16
C LEU A 216 -5.32 17.28 -2.46
N VAL A 217 -5.66 16.06 -2.85
CA VAL A 217 -5.12 15.44 -4.07
C VAL A 217 -5.60 16.19 -5.31
N TRP A 218 -6.88 16.58 -5.38
CA TRP A 218 -7.43 17.40 -6.46
C TRP A 218 -6.64 18.69 -6.66
N GLY A 219 -6.41 19.43 -5.56
CA GLY A 219 -5.66 20.69 -5.63
C GLY A 219 -4.22 20.48 -6.10
N LEU A 220 -3.54 19.42 -5.65
CA LEU A 220 -2.17 19.10 -6.06
C LEU A 220 -2.09 18.71 -7.54
N VAL A 221 -2.97 17.83 -8.01
CA VAL A 221 -2.97 17.31 -9.38
C VAL A 221 -3.29 18.43 -10.39
N ARG A 222 -4.26 19.30 -10.09
CA ARG A 222 -4.74 20.34 -11.02
C ARG A 222 -4.03 21.68 -10.86
N GLY A 223 -3.18 21.84 -9.85
CA GLY A 223 -2.54 23.14 -9.53
C GLY A 223 -1.80 23.77 -10.70
N ASN A 224 -1.08 22.99 -11.51
CA ASN A 224 -0.33 23.50 -12.65
C ASN A 224 -1.22 23.77 -13.88
N SER A 225 -2.30 23.02 -14.08
CA SER A 225 -3.17 23.17 -15.26
C SER A 225 -4.16 24.33 -15.10
N VAL A 226 -4.64 24.58 -13.87
CA VAL A 226 -5.65 25.60 -13.57
C VAL A 226 -5.03 26.89 -13.01
N GLY A 227 -3.84 26.79 -12.41
CA GLY A 227 -3.13 27.87 -11.72
C GLY A 227 -3.27 27.76 -10.20
N TRP A 228 -2.13 27.84 -9.50
CA TRP A 228 -2.03 27.70 -8.05
C TRP A 228 -2.75 28.83 -7.27
N ASP A 229 -2.98 29.96 -7.90
CA ASP A 229 -3.69 31.13 -7.39
C ASP A 229 -5.19 31.13 -7.70
N SER A 230 -5.68 30.13 -8.41
CA SER A 230 -7.10 30.01 -8.75
C SER A 230 -7.95 29.69 -7.53
N LEU A 231 -9.20 30.20 -7.53
CA LEU A 231 -10.16 29.95 -6.45
C LEU A 231 -10.49 28.45 -6.35
N GLU A 232 -10.46 27.70 -7.46
CA GLU A 232 -10.65 26.26 -7.49
C GLU A 232 -9.59 25.55 -6.65
N ILE A 233 -8.31 25.85 -6.90
CA ILE A 233 -7.19 25.15 -6.26
C ILE A 233 -7.04 25.56 -4.80
N ILE A 234 -7.07 26.87 -4.52
CA ILE A 234 -7.03 27.37 -3.13
C ILE A 234 -8.22 26.82 -2.35
N GLY A 235 -9.42 26.80 -2.94
CA GLY A 235 -10.64 26.27 -2.32
C GLY A 235 -10.54 24.77 -2.08
N ALA A 236 -10.03 23.98 -3.02
CA ALA A 236 -9.86 22.53 -2.87
C ALA A 236 -8.85 22.20 -1.77
N LEU A 237 -7.68 22.85 -1.76
CA LEU A 237 -6.67 22.63 -0.71
C LEU A 237 -7.14 23.07 0.67
N ALA A 238 -7.78 24.26 0.77
CA ALA A 238 -8.32 24.76 2.03
C ALA A 238 -9.46 23.87 2.56
N ALA A 239 -10.42 23.50 1.70
CA ALA A 239 -11.50 22.59 2.06
C ALA A 239 -10.97 21.22 2.45
N GLY A 240 -10.01 20.69 1.72
CA GLY A 240 -9.34 19.42 2.04
C GLY A 240 -8.68 19.46 3.42
N ALA A 241 -7.91 20.50 3.72
CA ALA A 241 -7.26 20.66 5.01
C ALA A 241 -8.30 20.82 6.16
N VAL A 242 -9.36 21.59 5.94
CA VAL A 242 -10.44 21.76 6.91
C VAL A 242 -11.18 20.44 7.18
N LEU A 243 -11.46 19.66 6.14
CA LEU A 243 -12.14 18.37 6.28
C LEU A 243 -11.25 17.32 7.00
N VAL A 244 -9.94 17.31 6.76
CA VAL A 244 -9.00 16.47 7.52
C VAL A 244 -8.96 16.92 9.00
N ALA A 245 -8.93 18.23 9.27
CA ALA A 245 -9.02 18.75 10.64
C ALA A 245 -10.36 18.39 11.30
N ALA A 246 -11.47 18.47 10.56
CA ALA A 246 -12.79 18.05 11.01
C ALA A 246 -12.86 16.53 11.28
N PHE A 247 -12.20 15.70 10.46
CA PHE A 247 -12.03 14.27 10.71
C PHE A 247 -11.34 14.03 12.06
N ILE A 248 -10.22 14.68 12.32
CA ILE A 248 -9.51 14.56 13.61
C ILE A 248 -10.40 14.99 14.77
N ALA A 249 -11.12 16.12 14.62
CA ALA A 249 -12.04 16.61 15.65
C ALA A 249 -13.23 15.66 15.89
N TRP A 250 -13.72 15.00 14.83
CA TRP A 250 -14.75 13.96 14.90
C TRP A 250 -14.26 12.73 15.65
N GLU A 251 -13.11 12.17 15.24
CA GLU A 251 -12.50 10.98 15.84
C GLU A 251 -12.18 11.14 17.34
N LEU A 252 -11.93 12.38 17.79
CA LEU A 252 -11.76 12.70 19.21
C LEU A 252 -13.07 12.60 20.03
N ARG A 253 -14.24 12.63 19.37
CA ARG A 253 -15.57 12.64 20.00
C ARG A 253 -16.41 11.42 19.67
N ALA A 254 -16.09 10.70 18.60
CA ALA A 254 -16.82 9.53 18.16
C ALA A 254 -16.81 8.43 19.24
N ALA A 255 -17.97 7.80 19.47
CA ALA A 255 -18.09 6.70 20.42
C ALA A 255 -17.30 5.47 19.94
N GLU A 256 -17.33 5.21 18.64
CA GLU A 256 -16.58 4.12 18.00
C GLU A 256 -15.72 4.68 16.86
N PRO A 257 -14.58 5.32 17.21
CA PRO A 257 -13.75 5.96 16.23
C PRO A 257 -13.13 4.93 15.27
N MET A 258 -13.06 5.29 13.98
CA MET A 258 -12.38 4.55 12.93
C MET A 258 -10.87 4.48 13.20
N VAL A 259 -10.28 5.62 13.58
CA VAL A 259 -8.88 5.75 13.99
C VAL A 259 -8.79 6.36 15.38
N PRO A 260 -8.69 5.57 16.46
CA PRO A 260 -8.65 6.12 17.82
C PRO A 260 -7.49 7.09 18.02
N MET A 261 -7.77 8.37 18.19
CA MET A 261 -6.74 9.43 18.33
C MET A 261 -5.83 9.21 19.55
N ARG A 262 -6.25 8.39 20.53
CA ARG A 262 -5.40 7.96 21.66
C ARG A 262 -4.13 7.24 21.22
N PHE A 263 -4.17 6.60 20.03
CA PHE A 263 -2.99 5.87 19.50
C PHE A 263 -1.83 6.81 19.19
N PHE A 264 -2.13 8.03 18.75
CA PHE A 264 -1.12 9.05 18.45
C PHE A 264 -0.40 9.61 19.69
N ARG A 265 -0.83 9.27 20.91
CA ARG A 265 -0.06 9.54 22.13
C ARG A 265 1.17 8.63 22.24
N SER A 266 1.17 7.48 21.60
CA SER A 266 2.35 6.62 21.50
C SER A 266 3.35 7.20 20.49
N ARG A 267 4.57 7.48 20.94
CA ARG A 267 5.67 7.94 20.06
C ARG A 267 5.98 6.91 18.97
N ALA A 268 5.93 5.62 19.30
CA ALA A 268 6.18 4.55 18.34
C ALA A 268 5.12 4.54 17.23
N PHE A 269 3.84 4.70 17.60
CA PHE A 269 2.74 4.75 16.63
C PHE A 269 2.82 5.99 15.74
N SER A 270 2.97 7.18 16.33
CA SER A 270 2.99 8.44 15.59
C SER A 270 4.20 8.54 14.66
N ALA A 271 5.40 8.27 15.18
CA ALA A 271 6.62 8.31 14.37
C ALA A 271 6.64 7.18 13.32
N GLY A 272 6.17 5.97 13.69
CA GLY A 272 6.07 4.84 12.75
C GLY A 272 5.12 5.14 11.59
N ASN A 273 3.92 5.68 11.87
CA ASN A 273 2.95 6.04 10.83
C ASN A 273 3.41 7.23 9.97
N ALA A 274 4.03 8.25 10.56
CA ALA A 274 4.57 9.36 9.78
C ALA A 274 5.75 8.90 8.90
N ALA A 275 6.64 8.08 9.42
CA ALA A 275 7.77 7.56 8.65
C ALA A 275 7.31 6.63 7.52
N ILE A 276 6.31 5.75 7.74
CA ILE A 276 5.78 4.90 6.67
C ILE A 276 5.05 5.73 5.61
N PHE A 277 4.33 6.78 5.99
CA PHE A 277 3.73 7.72 5.05
C PHE A 277 4.78 8.30 4.09
N PHE A 278 5.88 8.84 4.62
CA PHE A 278 6.96 9.40 3.80
C PHE A 278 7.72 8.33 3.00
N THR A 279 7.88 7.13 3.55
CA THR A 279 8.48 6.00 2.82
C THR A 279 7.69 5.67 1.57
N LEU A 280 6.37 5.53 1.70
CA LEU A 280 5.49 5.18 0.59
C LEU A 280 5.26 6.36 -0.35
N ALA A 281 5.27 7.60 0.15
CA ALA A 281 5.26 8.79 -0.70
C ALA A 281 6.46 8.79 -1.67
N SER A 282 7.66 8.52 -1.15
CA SER A 282 8.85 8.40 -1.98
C SER A 282 8.81 7.18 -2.90
N LEU A 283 8.38 6.01 -2.40
CA LEU A 283 8.33 4.77 -3.17
C LEU A 283 7.39 4.85 -4.37
N PHE A 284 6.11 5.21 -4.14
CA PHE A 284 5.11 5.23 -5.23
C PHE A 284 5.40 6.34 -6.24
N GLY A 285 5.89 7.50 -5.79
CA GLY A 285 6.36 8.53 -6.70
C GLY A 285 7.54 8.06 -7.57
N ALA A 286 8.49 7.32 -6.97
CA ALA A 286 9.60 6.73 -7.72
C ALA A 286 9.12 5.69 -8.74
N VAL A 287 8.24 4.75 -8.36
CA VAL A 287 7.66 3.78 -9.30
C VAL A 287 6.98 4.48 -10.47
N PHE A 288 6.18 5.53 -10.16
CA PHE A 288 5.47 6.30 -11.18
C PHE A 288 6.43 6.92 -12.22
N PHE A 289 7.52 7.52 -11.78
CA PHE A 289 8.44 8.23 -12.68
C PHE A 289 9.55 7.36 -13.27
N PHE A 290 10.05 6.35 -12.55
CA PHE A 290 11.16 5.52 -13.04
C PHE A 290 10.77 4.71 -14.27
N ALA A 291 9.57 4.11 -14.27
CA ALA A 291 9.07 3.37 -15.43
C ALA A 291 8.95 4.28 -16.66
N GLN A 292 8.49 5.51 -16.48
CA GLN A 292 8.32 6.49 -17.54
C GLN A 292 9.67 7.04 -18.03
N MET A 293 10.62 7.29 -17.12
CA MET A 293 11.97 7.73 -17.46
C MET A 293 12.68 6.69 -18.34
N LEU A 294 12.62 5.41 -17.96
CA LEU A 294 13.21 4.33 -18.74
C LEU A 294 12.61 4.24 -20.16
N GLN A 295 11.32 4.52 -20.30
CA GLN A 295 10.64 4.47 -21.60
C GLN A 295 10.83 5.77 -22.42
N THR A 296 10.66 6.94 -21.79
CA THR A 296 10.65 8.24 -22.49
C THR A 296 12.06 8.75 -22.78
N VAL A 297 13.01 8.56 -21.86
CA VAL A 297 14.37 9.08 -21.95
C VAL A 297 15.31 8.05 -22.56
N LEU A 298 15.30 6.82 -22.03
CA LEU A 298 16.21 5.76 -22.47
C LEU A 298 15.64 4.93 -23.64
N GLY A 299 14.39 5.17 -24.05
CA GLY A 299 13.79 4.55 -25.23
C GLY A 299 13.50 3.05 -25.10
N TYR A 300 13.45 2.52 -23.88
CA TYR A 300 13.14 1.11 -23.66
C TYR A 300 11.64 0.84 -23.85
N GLY A 301 11.31 -0.35 -24.38
CA GLY A 301 9.94 -0.82 -24.39
C GLY A 301 9.41 -1.09 -22.98
N PRO A 302 8.08 -1.25 -22.81
CA PRO A 302 7.47 -1.50 -21.49
C PRO A 302 8.04 -2.72 -20.75
N LEU A 303 8.31 -3.85 -21.45
CA LEU A 303 8.91 -5.05 -20.88
C LEU A 303 10.36 -4.79 -20.43
N ASP A 304 11.13 -4.16 -21.29
CA ASP A 304 12.52 -3.80 -21.02
C ASP A 304 12.64 -2.84 -19.83
N ALA A 305 11.73 -1.88 -19.69
CA ALA A 305 11.65 -1.00 -18.53
C ALA A 305 11.31 -1.80 -17.25
N GLY A 306 10.34 -2.71 -17.32
CA GLY A 306 10.01 -3.61 -16.23
C GLY A 306 11.18 -4.49 -15.77
N LEU A 307 11.92 -5.09 -16.72
CA LEU A 307 13.12 -5.87 -16.42
C LEU A 307 14.22 -5.02 -15.77
N ARG A 308 14.39 -3.77 -16.21
CA ARG A 308 15.39 -2.85 -15.65
C ARG A 308 15.03 -2.30 -14.28
N LEU A 309 13.77 -2.39 -13.87
CA LEU A 309 13.34 -2.10 -12.50
C LEU A 309 13.50 -3.32 -11.57
N MET A 310 13.71 -4.54 -12.08
CA MET A 310 13.87 -5.75 -11.26
C MET A 310 15.00 -5.65 -10.22
N PRO A 311 16.20 -5.09 -10.51
CA PRO A 311 17.25 -4.97 -9.50
C PRO A 311 16.80 -4.17 -8.27
N TRP A 312 15.96 -3.15 -8.45
CA TRP A 312 15.34 -2.40 -7.36
C TRP A 312 14.30 -3.24 -6.59
N THR A 313 13.37 -3.89 -7.30
CA THR A 313 12.29 -4.65 -6.65
C THR A 313 12.77 -5.93 -5.98
N VAL A 314 13.82 -6.59 -6.51
CA VAL A 314 14.41 -7.80 -5.91
C VAL A 314 15.00 -7.52 -4.53
N THR A 315 15.46 -6.29 -4.25
CA THR A 315 15.93 -5.93 -2.90
C THR A 315 14.85 -6.13 -1.84
N PHE A 316 13.58 -5.96 -2.22
CA PHE A 316 12.46 -6.16 -1.29
C PHE A 316 12.31 -7.63 -0.88
N ILE A 317 12.53 -8.56 -1.82
CA ILE A 317 12.46 -10.00 -1.55
C ILE A 317 13.68 -10.48 -0.74
N THR A 318 14.84 -9.85 -0.94
CA THR A 318 16.10 -10.29 -0.31
C THR A 318 16.39 -9.62 1.02
N VAL A 319 16.19 -8.30 1.12
CA VAL A 319 16.57 -7.49 2.29
C VAL A 319 15.46 -7.46 3.35
N ALA A 320 14.19 -7.34 2.95
CA ALA A 320 13.10 -7.17 3.92
C ALA A 320 12.95 -8.36 4.89
N PRO A 321 13.08 -9.65 4.50
CA PRO A 321 13.04 -10.76 5.43
C PRO A 321 14.23 -10.77 6.42
N VAL A 322 15.42 -10.36 5.97
CA VAL A 322 16.61 -10.27 6.82
C VAL A 322 16.39 -9.19 7.88
N VAL A 323 15.93 -8.03 7.48
CA VAL A 323 15.63 -6.93 8.40
C VAL A 323 14.48 -7.30 9.34
N GLY A 324 13.41 -7.93 8.86
CA GLY A 324 12.31 -8.39 9.68
C GLY A 324 12.77 -9.29 10.84
N ASN A 325 13.72 -10.20 10.58
CA ASN A 325 14.30 -11.07 11.62
C ASN A 325 15.25 -10.32 12.58
N LEU A 326 15.88 -9.24 12.13
CA LEU A 326 16.85 -8.47 12.91
C LEU A 326 16.19 -7.36 13.74
N VAL A 327 15.04 -6.85 13.31
CA VAL A 327 14.30 -5.76 13.98
C VAL A 327 14.00 -6.11 15.44
N ASP A 328 13.61 -7.35 15.74
CA ASP A 328 13.34 -7.78 17.11
C ASP A 328 14.57 -7.74 18.03
N ARG A 329 15.76 -7.87 17.44
CA ARG A 329 17.04 -7.89 18.21
C ARG A 329 17.68 -6.51 18.32
N VAL A 330 17.62 -5.71 17.25
CA VAL A 330 18.32 -4.43 17.12
C VAL A 330 17.39 -3.25 17.46
N GLY A 331 16.09 -3.44 17.24
CA GLY A 331 15.06 -2.41 17.35
C GLY A 331 14.72 -1.78 15.99
N GLU A 332 13.59 -1.08 15.93
CA GLU A 332 13.04 -0.52 14.70
C GLU A 332 13.78 0.74 14.23
N ARG A 333 14.17 1.60 15.18
CA ARG A 333 14.78 2.92 14.91
C ARG A 333 16.01 2.88 14.02
N PRO A 334 17.04 2.02 14.25
CA PRO A 334 18.23 1.99 13.42
C PRO A 334 17.93 1.63 11.95
N PHE A 335 17.03 0.65 11.72
CA PHE A 335 16.66 0.22 10.37
C PHE A 335 15.85 1.28 9.63
N MET A 336 14.93 1.96 10.31
CA MET A 336 14.15 3.03 9.69
C MET A 336 15.02 4.23 9.34
N VAL A 337 15.86 4.69 10.27
CA VAL A 337 16.74 5.84 10.03
C VAL A 337 17.74 5.52 8.93
N ALA A 338 18.45 4.38 9.02
CA ALA A 338 19.44 4.00 8.02
C ALA A 338 18.78 3.75 6.63
N GLY A 339 17.65 3.04 6.60
CA GLY A 339 16.93 2.75 5.37
C GLY A 339 16.45 4.01 4.66
N LEU A 340 15.76 4.90 5.39
CA LEU A 340 15.25 6.14 4.81
C LEU A 340 16.36 7.14 4.45
N SER A 341 17.45 7.18 5.21
CA SER A 341 18.63 7.97 4.84
C SER A 341 19.27 7.44 3.56
N LEU A 342 19.41 6.12 3.43
CA LEU A 342 19.94 5.48 2.23
C LEU A 342 19.05 5.76 1.02
N GLN A 343 17.73 5.65 1.18
CA GLN A 343 16.75 5.99 0.13
C GLN A 343 16.84 7.47 -0.26
N ALA A 344 16.95 8.39 0.71
CA ALA A 344 17.09 9.82 0.44
C ALA A 344 18.36 10.14 -0.36
N VAL A 345 19.49 9.57 0.03
CA VAL A 345 20.77 9.74 -0.68
C VAL A 345 20.68 9.16 -2.10
N ALA A 346 20.11 7.97 -2.25
CA ALA A 346 19.97 7.30 -3.54
C ALA A 346 19.05 8.09 -4.49
N MET A 347 17.90 8.58 -4.01
CA MET A 347 16.99 9.42 -4.79
C MET A 347 17.64 10.76 -5.15
N GLY A 348 18.35 11.39 -4.18
CA GLY A 348 19.12 12.60 -4.45
C GLY A 348 20.21 12.38 -5.50
N TRP A 349 20.88 11.23 -5.48
CA TRP A 349 21.86 10.85 -6.51
C TRP A 349 21.19 10.73 -7.87
N ILE A 350 20.06 10.03 -7.99
CA ILE A 350 19.30 9.92 -9.25
C ILE A 350 18.91 11.32 -9.76
N ALA A 351 18.45 12.21 -8.89
CA ALA A 351 18.08 13.57 -9.26
C ALA A 351 19.27 14.36 -9.84
N VAL A 352 20.49 14.15 -9.31
CA VAL A 352 21.70 14.85 -9.76
C VAL A 352 22.22 14.35 -11.10
N ILE A 353 22.11 13.03 -11.36
CA ILE A 353 22.58 12.41 -12.62
C ILE A 353 21.52 12.43 -13.73
N ALA A 354 20.34 12.97 -13.46
CA ALA A 354 19.24 13.03 -14.41
C ALA A 354 19.47 14.14 -15.46
N ASP A 355 20.31 13.86 -16.43
CA ASP A 355 20.64 14.72 -17.57
C ASP A 355 20.52 13.96 -18.91
N SER A 356 20.73 14.65 -20.02
CA SER A 356 20.61 14.09 -21.37
C SER A 356 21.65 13.01 -21.70
N GLY A 357 22.66 12.83 -20.86
CA GLY A 357 23.67 11.78 -20.97
C GLY A 357 23.38 10.55 -20.10
N LEU A 358 22.27 10.54 -19.33
CA LEU A 358 21.93 9.47 -18.42
C LEU A 358 21.92 8.10 -19.11
N THR A 359 22.66 7.17 -18.55
CA THR A 359 22.68 5.78 -19.00
C THR A 359 22.06 4.86 -17.94
N TYR A 360 21.58 3.68 -18.37
CA TYR A 360 21.05 2.70 -17.41
C TYR A 360 22.09 2.25 -16.39
N SER A 361 23.37 2.14 -16.76
CA SER A 361 24.46 1.77 -15.84
C SER A 361 24.66 2.76 -14.69
N GLU A 362 24.45 4.04 -14.94
CA GLU A 362 24.52 5.10 -13.92
C GLU A 362 23.29 5.08 -13.00
N PHE A 363 22.11 4.79 -13.58
CA PHE A 363 20.85 4.66 -12.82
C PHE A 363 20.81 3.41 -11.95
N LEU A 364 21.49 2.31 -12.34
CA LEU A 364 21.36 1.00 -11.72
C LEU A 364 21.75 0.99 -10.24
N LEU A 365 22.95 1.47 -9.91
CA LEU A 365 23.44 1.44 -8.53
C LEU A 365 22.58 2.28 -7.57
N PRO A 366 22.29 3.56 -7.85
CA PRO A 366 21.43 4.32 -6.97
C PRO A 366 20.01 3.75 -6.87
N SER A 367 19.45 3.14 -7.92
CA SER A 367 18.15 2.49 -7.84
C SER A 367 18.16 1.27 -6.89
N ILE A 368 19.21 0.45 -6.93
CA ILE A 368 19.40 -0.66 -5.98
C ILE A 368 19.49 -0.14 -4.54
N LEU A 369 20.27 0.92 -4.29
CA LEU A 369 20.41 1.52 -2.97
C LEU A 369 19.09 2.06 -2.45
N ALA A 370 18.29 2.72 -3.31
CA ALA A 370 16.93 3.14 -2.97
C ALA A 370 16.04 1.96 -2.57
N GLY A 371 16.11 0.86 -3.32
CA GLY A 371 15.39 -0.37 -3.01
C GLY A 371 15.80 -1.00 -1.69
N VAL A 372 17.09 -1.06 -1.39
CA VAL A 372 17.60 -1.51 -0.07
C VAL A 372 17.05 -0.63 1.04
N GLY A 373 17.06 0.69 0.85
CA GLY A 373 16.55 1.67 1.82
C GLY A 373 15.09 1.43 2.18
N VAL A 374 14.21 1.31 1.17
CA VAL A 374 12.78 0.99 1.35
C VAL A 374 12.60 -0.36 2.04
N SER A 375 13.37 -1.37 1.61
CA SER A 375 13.28 -2.73 2.12
C SER A 375 13.67 -2.83 3.60
N MET A 376 14.51 -1.91 4.10
CA MET A 376 14.84 -1.76 5.51
C MET A 376 13.73 -1.03 6.29
N ALA A 377 13.13 0.00 5.70
CA ALA A 377 12.18 0.87 6.39
C ALA A 377 10.81 0.20 6.63
N ILE A 378 10.26 -0.50 5.63
CA ILE A 378 8.87 -1.02 5.70
C ILE A 378 8.67 -2.04 6.83
N PRO A 379 9.48 -3.11 6.98
CA PRO A 379 9.29 -4.06 8.08
C PRO A 379 9.45 -3.41 9.45
N ALA A 380 10.41 -2.50 9.59
CA ALA A 380 10.66 -1.79 10.84
C ALA A 380 9.48 -0.88 11.23
N ALA A 381 8.87 -0.18 10.24
CA ALA A 381 7.70 0.65 10.46
C ALA A 381 6.49 -0.19 10.91
N GLN A 382 6.22 -1.32 10.23
CA GLN A 382 5.11 -2.21 10.59
C GLN A 382 5.28 -2.76 12.01
N ASN A 383 6.48 -3.18 12.37
CA ASN A 383 6.77 -3.71 13.70
C ASN A 383 6.60 -2.64 14.80
N SER A 384 7.02 -1.39 14.54
CA SER A 384 6.89 -0.28 15.49
C SER A 384 5.43 0.02 15.84
N VAL A 385 4.53 -0.10 14.87
CA VAL A 385 3.09 0.16 15.04
C VAL A 385 2.41 -1.00 15.75
N VAL A 386 2.55 -2.23 15.23
CA VAL A 386 1.84 -3.42 15.75
C VAL A 386 2.32 -3.77 17.16
N GLY A 387 3.61 -3.69 17.41
CA GLY A 387 4.21 -4.05 18.71
C GLY A 387 3.91 -3.08 19.85
N SER A 388 3.13 -2.01 19.61
CA SER A 388 2.84 -0.96 20.61
C SER A 388 1.50 -1.12 21.32
N PHE A 389 0.64 -2.08 20.90
CA PHE A 389 -0.75 -2.18 21.35
C PHE A 389 -1.12 -3.56 21.90
N SER A 390 -2.21 -3.58 22.70
CA SER A 390 -2.86 -4.80 23.15
C SER A 390 -3.49 -5.55 21.96
N VAL A 391 -3.74 -6.85 22.14
CA VAL A 391 -4.34 -7.72 21.11
C VAL A 391 -5.66 -7.15 20.57
N GLU A 392 -6.43 -6.46 21.41
CA GLU A 392 -7.73 -5.85 21.08
C GLU A 392 -7.58 -4.65 20.12
N ASP A 393 -6.53 -3.85 20.28
CA ASP A 393 -6.29 -2.63 19.52
C ASP A 393 -5.43 -2.86 18.24
N ILE A 394 -4.76 -4.02 18.12
CA ILE A 394 -3.86 -4.33 16.98
C ILE A 394 -4.57 -4.17 15.63
N GLY A 395 -5.82 -4.61 15.52
CA GLY A 395 -6.58 -4.52 14.26
C GLY A 395 -6.78 -3.08 13.79
N LYS A 396 -7.22 -2.20 14.71
CA LYS A 396 -7.41 -0.76 14.41
C LYS A 396 -6.08 -0.05 14.14
N ALA A 397 -5.03 -0.40 14.89
CA ALA A 397 -3.69 0.16 14.69
C ALA A 397 -3.09 -0.24 13.33
N ALA A 398 -3.22 -1.51 12.95
CA ALA A 398 -2.79 -2.02 11.64
C ALA A 398 -3.59 -1.42 10.49
N GLY A 399 -4.91 -1.23 10.66
CA GLY A 399 -5.78 -0.55 9.69
C GLY A 399 -5.36 0.91 9.49
N ALA A 400 -5.12 1.64 10.57
CA ALA A 400 -4.63 3.02 10.51
C ALA A 400 -3.24 3.11 9.83
N ASN A 401 -2.34 2.17 10.13
CA ASN A 401 -1.03 2.09 9.46
C ASN A 401 -1.17 1.83 7.95
N SER A 402 -2.04 0.91 7.56
CA SER A 402 -2.31 0.62 6.15
C SER A 402 -2.91 1.84 5.44
N MET A 403 -3.83 2.54 6.06
CA MET A 403 -4.39 3.79 5.52
C MET A 403 -3.31 4.87 5.34
N MET A 404 -2.46 5.09 6.36
CA MET A 404 -1.35 6.05 6.27
C MET A 404 -0.36 5.69 5.17
N ARG A 405 -0.08 4.41 5.00
CA ARG A 405 0.76 3.88 3.93
C ARG A 405 0.23 4.26 2.54
N GLU A 406 -1.02 3.97 2.28
CA GLU A 406 -1.64 4.21 0.98
C GLU A 406 -1.84 5.71 0.70
N LEU A 407 -2.27 6.47 1.71
CA LEU A 407 -2.36 7.94 1.59
C LEU A 407 -0.99 8.56 1.32
N GLY A 408 0.08 8.03 1.93
CA GLY A 408 1.44 8.43 1.61
C GLY A 408 1.75 8.26 0.13
N GLY A 409 1.42 7.09 -0.44
CA GLY A 409 1.62 6.80 -1.86
C GLY A 409 0.89 7.79 -2.78
N VAL A 410 -0.41 8.02 -2.51
CA VAL A 410 -1.23 8.98 -3.27
C VAL A 410 -0.64 10.39 -3.20
N PHE A 411 -0.31 10.85 -1.99
CA PHE A 411 0.25 12.18 -1.78
C PHE A 411 1.62 12.33 -2.44
N GLY A 412 2.46 11.29 -2.37
CA GLY A 412 3.78 11.29 -2.98
C GLY A 412 3.73 11.42 -4.50
N ILE A 413 2.84 10.68 -5.17
CA ILE A 413 2.62 10.80 -6.62
C ILE A 413 2.13 12.21 -6.94
N ALA A 414 1.09 12.69 -6.26
CA ALA A 414 0.48 13.99 -6.56
C ALA A 414 1.46 15.15 -6.41
N VAL A 415 2.28 15.17 -5.34
CA VAL A 415 3.29 16.22 -5.14
C VAL A 415 4.42 16.12 -6.15
N ALA A 416 4.95 14.91 -6.40
CA ALA A 416 6.04 14.74 -7.36
C ALA A 416 5.60 15.08 -8.79
N ALA A 417 4.37 14.73 -9.17
CA ALA A 417 3.82 15.05 -10.48
C ALA A 417 3.48 16.54 -10.62
N ALA A 418 3.02 17.18 -9.55
CA ALA A 418 2.85 18.66 -9.54
C ALA A 418 4.20 19.39 -9.77
N VAL A 419 5.27 18.91 -9.14
CA VAL A 419 6.62 19.46 -9.35
C VAL A 419 7.12 19.17 -10.77
N PHE A 420 6.90 17.93 -11.26
CA PHE A 420 7.25 17.56 -12.64
C PHE A 420 6.54 18.46 -13.67
N ALA A 421 5.23 18.61 -13.55
CA ALA A 421 4.44 19.40 -14.48
C ALA A 421 4.74 20.92 -14.43
N GLY A 422 5.26 21.40 -13.29
CA GLY A 422 5.72 22.80 -13.15
C GLY A 422 7.07 23.09 -13.81
N ALA A 423 7.89 22.07 -14.06
CA ALA A 423 9.25 22.23 -14.58
C ALA A 423 9.49 21.54 -15.93
N GLY A 424 8.69 20.51 -16.27
CA GLY A 424 8.92 19.68 -17.44
C GLY A 424 7.66 19.26 -18.17
N SER A 425 7.84 18.40 -19.18
CA SER A 425 6.75 17.86 -19.99
C SER A 425 7.16 16.57 -20.71
N TYR A 426 6.24 15.94 -21.44
CA TYR A 426 6.52 14.78 -22.29
C TYR A 426 6.85 15.15 -23.75
N ALA A 427 7.20 16.40 -24.04
CA ALA A 427 7.45 16.89 -25.40
C ALA A 427 8.76 16.33 -25.98
N SER A 428 9.77 16.14 -25.14
CA SER A 428 11.08 15.57 -25.50
C SER A 428 11.73 14.90 -24.29
N SER A 429 12.81 14.14 -24.49
CA SER A 429 13.60 13.56 -23.40
C SER A 429 14.17 14.64 -22.48
N ASP A 430 14.67 15.73 -23.02
CA ASP A 430 15.21 16.84 -22.23
C ASP A 430 14.10 17.51 -21.40
N ALA A 431 12.96 17.81 -22.02
CA ALA A 431 11.81 18.39 -21.31
C ALA A 431 11.27 17.44 -20.23
N PHE A 432 11.38 16.11 -20.41
CA PHE A 432 11.05 15.15 -19.38
C PHE A 432 12.05 15.21 -18.23
N LEU A 433 13.35 15.27 -18.50
CA LEU A 433 14.40 15.33 -17.48
C LEU A 433 14.34 16.64 -16.67
N ASP A 434 13.98 17.76 -17.29
CA ASP A 434 13.76 19.04 -16.60
C ASP A 434 12.70 18.93 -15.49
N GLY A 435 11.66 18.13 -15.69
CA GLY A 435 10.65 17.85 -14.68
C GLY A 435 11.03 16.70 -13.74
N PHE A 436 11.67 15.65 -14.27
CA PHE A 436 12.03 14.44 -13.54
C PHE A 436 13.01 14.70 -12.40
N ALA A 437 14.09 15.45 -12.67
CA ALA A 437 15.11 15.74 -11.65
C ALA A 437 14.52 16.42 -10.40
N PRO A 438 13.77 17.54 -10.49
CA PRO A 438 13.17 18.15 -9.32
C PRO A 438 12.08 17.27 -8.68
N ALA A 439 11.32 16.49 -9.45
CA ALA A 439 10.35 15.55 -8.89
C ALA A 439 11.02 14.50 -8.02
N VAL A 440 12.11 13.86 -8.51
CA VAL A 440 12.88 12.88 -7.74
C VAL A 440 13.58 13.51 -6.54
N ALA A 441 14.04 14.78 -6.65
CA ALA A 441 14.61 15.52 -5.52
C ALA A 441 13.57 15.71 -4.38
N VAL A 442 12.30 15.97 -4.72
CA VAL A 442 11.22 16.02 -3.71
C VAL A 442 10.99 14.65 -3.07
N LEU A 443 11.06 13.56 -3.84
CA LEU A 443 10.97 12.20 -3.29
C LEU A 443 12.14 11.89 -2.35
N ALA A 444 13.35 12.38 -2.65
CA ALA A 444 14.48 12.35 -1.72
C ALA A 444 14.18 13.13 -0.43
N GLY A 445 13.55 14.30 -0.56
CA GLY A 445 13.08 15.11 0.57
C GLY A 445 12.08 14.36 1.46
N PHE A 446 11.11 13.64 0.89
CA PHE A 446 10.20 12.80 1.67
C PHE A 446 10.95 11.71 2.44
N SER A 447 11.89 11.02 1.81
CA SER A 447 12.71 10.02 2.49
C SER A 447 13.53 10.62 3.62
N ALA A 448 14.11 11.82 3.42
CA ALA A 448 14.86 12.54 4.45
C ALA A 448 13.95 12.95 5.62
N LEU A 449 12.77 13.48 5.36
CA LEU A 449 11.77 13.79 6.39
C LEU A 449 11.36 12.54 7.18
N GLY A 450 11.14 11.42 6.47
CA GLY A 450 10.87 10.13 7.09
C GLY A 450 12.00 9.67 8.00
N ALA A 451 13.27 9.84 7.59
CA ALA A 451 14.44 9.52 8.42
C ALA A 451 14.52 10.39 9.69
N ILE A 452 14.24 11.70 9.55
CA ILE A 452 14.19 12.63 10.68
C ILE A 452 13.09 12.23 11.68
N VAL A 453 11.89 11.95 11.17
CA VAL A 453 10.76 11.50 12.01
C VAL A 453 11.08 10.15 12.69
N ALA A 454 11.76 9.24 12.00
CA ALA A 454 12.17 7.95 12.55
C ALA A 454 13.15 8.09 13.74
N LEU A 455 13.86 9.22 13.88
CA LEU A 455 14.68 9.51 15.07
C LEU A 455 13.83 9.61 16.35
N ALA A 456 12.55 9.96 16.23
CA ALA A 456 11.63 10.04 17.36
C ALA A 456 11.13 8.66 17.82
N LEU A 457 11.39 7.59 17.09
CA LEU A 457 11.07 6.23 17.53
C LEU A 457 11.77 5.90 18.83
N PRO A 458 11.13 5.14 19.73
CA PRO A 458 11.77 4.63 20.93
C PRO A 458 13.06 3.88 20.58
N GLY A 459 14.06 4.01 21.39
CA GLY A 459 15.23 3.14 21.32
C GLY A 459 14.85 1.68 21.63
N ARG A 460 15.87 0.80 21.64
CA ARG A 460 15.70 -0.63 21.92
C ARG A 460 14.76 -0.85 23.09
N ARG A 461 13.66 -1.60 22.88
CA ARG A 461 12.82 -2.09 23.98
C ARG A 461 13.73 -2.96 24.85
N PRO A 462 13.77 -2.77 26.20
CA PRO A 462 14.34 -3.78 27.06
C PRO A 462 13.61 -5.08 26.73
N THR A 463 14.34 -6.13 26.38
CA THR A 463 13.78 -7.49 26.32
C THR A 463 13.01 -7.64 27.64
N ALA A 464 11.73 -7.99 27.58
CA ALA A 464 10.99 -8.31 28.78
C ALA A 464 11.78 -9.43 29.43
N GLU A 465 12.60 -9.07 30.39
CA GLU A 465 13.23 -10.00 31.29
C GLU A 465 12.07 -10.80 31.84
N SER A 466 12.03 -12.09 31.57
CA SER A 466 11.02 -12.98 32.10
C SER A 466 10.87 -12.61 33.57
N LEU A 467 9.75 -11.96 33.91
CA LEU A 467 9.42 -11.75 35.31
C LEU A 467 9.61 -13.12 35.94
N PRO A 468 10.44 -13.26 36.98
CA PRO A 468 10.59 -14.53 37.64
C PRO A 468 9.19 -14.96 38.00
N VAL A 469 8.76 -16.10 37.45
CA VAL A 469 7.49 -16.73 37.82
C VAL A 469 7.64 -16.95 39.31
N GLY A 470 7.03 -16.06 40.10
CA GLY A 470 6.97 -16.24 41.55
C GLY A 470 6.37 -17.61 41.80
N PRO A 471 6.82 -18.34 42.82
CA PRO A 471 6.31 -19.68 43.11
C PRO A 471 4.79 -19.62 43.17
N VAL A 472 4.12 -20.40 42.30
CA VAL A 472 2.68 -20.57 42.32
C VAL A 472 2.33 -21.03 43.74
N PRO A 473 1.48 -20.32 44.49
CA PRO A 473 1.08 -20.79 45.82
C PRO A 473 0.47 -22.17 45.65
N ALA A 474 1.05 -23.15 46.31
CA ALA A 474 0.49 -24.49 46.37
C ALA A 474 -0.94 -24.38 46.93
N PHE A 475 -1.94 -24.81 46.17
CA PHE A 475 -3.27 -25.01 46.67
C PHE A 475 -3.16 -26.13 47.71
N GLU A 476 -3.17 -25.80 48.99
CA GLU A 476 -3.42 -26.74 50.05
C GLU A 476 -4.78 -27.38 49.81
N SER A 477 -4.76 -28.68 49.49
CA SER A 477 -5.96 -29.50 49.47
C SER A 477 -6.49 -29.55 50.91
N ALA A 478 -7.52 -28.76 51.22
CA ALA A 478 -8.29 -28.93 52.44
C ALA A 478 -8.93 -30.31 52.41
N GLY A 479 -8.27 -31.27 53.05
CA GLY A 479 -8.88 -32.56 53.39
C GLY A 479 -9.97 -32.33 54.42
N GLY A 480 -11.22 -32.61 54.00
CA GLY A 480 -12.36 -32.67 54.91
C GLY A 480 -12.35 -33.97 55.65
N SER A 481 -12.52 -33.90 56.92
CA SER A 481 -13.04 -34.94 57.78
C SER A 481 -14.55 -34.99 57.71
#